data_fc98245db0f691c77062e5806c1734be
#
_entry.id   fc98245db0f691c77062e5806c1734be
#
_cell.length_a   1.000
_cell.length_b   1.000
_cell.length_c   1.000
_cell.angle_alpha   90.00
_cell.angle_beta   90.00
_cell.angle_gamma   90.00
#
_symmetry.space_group_name_H-M   'P 1'
#
loop_
_entity.id
_entity.type
_entity.pdbx_description
1 polymer ?
#
loop_
_entity_poly.entity_id
_entity_poly.type
_entity_poly.pdbx_seq_one_letter_code
_entity_poly.pdbx_strand_id
1 'polypeptide(L)'
;MNDCLYELYLCTRDSKHLEAAHKFDEPNLYKTVAKGGKNCLNGKHANTTIPKFLGALKRYVVLEQTGELTKDDEAYLTNVEKFFDIAVTRHAYITGGVSVMEHFRKDNNQDGTRTQTNCESCCAHNMLKMAKELYKVTGDKKYADYYETTLRNSIM
;
A
#
# COMPACT_ATOMS: atom_id res chain seq x y z
N MET A 1 -11.77 3.01 1.11
CA MET A 1 -12.76 4.12 1.16
C MET A 1 -12.10 5.46 0.90
N ASN A 2 -11.07 5.86 1.67
CA ASN A 2 -10.38 7.13 1.47
C ASN A 2 -9.79 7.30 0.06
N ASP A 3 -9.20 6.27 -0.54
CA ASP A 3 -8.71 6.27 -1.93
C ASP A 3 -9.75 6.87 -2.91
N CYS A 4 -10.98 6.34 -2.89
CA CYS A 4 -12.07 6.84 -3.74
C CYS A 4 -12.52 8.27 -3.39
N LEU A 5 -12.50 8.62 -2.10
CA LEU A 5 -12.90 9.97 -1.66
C LEU A 5 -11.88 11.04 -2.06
N TYR A 6 -10.58 10.71 -2.03
CA TYR A 6 -9.55 11.60 -2.55
C TYR A 6 -9.68 11.79 -4.06
N GLU A 7 -9.95 10.72 -4.82
CA GLU A 7 -10.23 10.84 -6.27
C GLU A 7 -11.48 11.69 -6.53
N LEU A 8 -12.54 11.50 -5.74
CA LEU A 8 -13.76 12.30 -5.85
C LEU A 8 -13.48 13.79 -5.58
N TYR A 9 -12.65 14.08 -4.57
CA TYR A 9 -12.19 15.45 -4.31
C TYR A 9 -11.41 16.02 -5.50
N LEU A 10 -10.49 15.25 -6.07
CA LEU A 10 -9.72 15.67 -7.24
C LEU A 10 -10.63 16.09 -8.41
N CYS A 11 -11.73 15.34 -8.63
CA CYS A 11 -12.68 15.61 -9.71
C CYS A 11 -13.63 16.77 -9.42
N THR A 12 -14.10 16.89 -8.18
CA THR A 12 -15.19 17.82 -7.84
C THR A 12 -14.73 19.12 -7.19
N ARG A 13 -13.58 19.09 -6.53
CA ARG A 13 -13.06 20.17 -5.68
C ARG A 13 -13.99 20.56 -4.51
N ASP A 14 -14.96 19.74 -4.17
CA ASP A 14 -15.80 19.94 -2.99
C ASP A 14 -15.04 19.48 -1.73
N SER A 15 -14.75 20.43 -0.83
CA SER A 15 -14.01 20.19 0.43
C SER A 15 -14.65 19.13 1.32
N LYS A 16 -15.96 18.89 1.20
CA LYS A 16 -16.65 17.82 1.95
C LYS A 16 -16.11 16.43 1.63
N HIS A 17 -15.67 16.19 0.39
CA HIS A 17 -15.05 14.93 -0.01
C HIS A 17 -13.68 14.77 0.62
N LEU A 18 -12.89 15.85 0.68
CA LEU A 18 -11.59 15.87 1.35
C LEU A 18 -11.72 15.64 2.85
N GLU A 19 -12.62 16.35 3.50
CA GLU A 19 -12.90 16.17 4.94
C GLU A 19 -13.38 14.74 5.25
N ALA A 20 -14.23 14.18 4.39
CA ALA A 20 -14.66 12.79 4.52
C ALA A 20 -13.50 11.81 4.34
N ALA A 21 -12.62 12.03 3.35
CA ALA A 21 -11.46 11.19 3.11
C ALA A 21 -10.52 11.14 4.32
N HIS A 22 -10.23 12.29 4.93
CA HIS A 22 -9.37 12.39 6.12
C HIS A 22 -9.88 11.57 7.31
N LYS A 23 -11.20 11.38 7.45
CA LYS A 23 -11.78 10.56 8.54
C LYS A 23 -11.47 9.06 8.41
N PHE A 24 -11.10 8.60 7.23
CA PHE A 24 -10.70 7.21 6.97
C PHE A 24 -9.19 6.99 7.02
N ASP A 25 -8.40 8.04 7.21
CA ASP A 25 -6.97 7.92 7.37
C ASP A 25 -6.61 7.31 8.73
N GLU A 26 -5.59 6.48 8.76
CA GLU A 26 -5.10 5.82 9.96
C GLU A 26 -3.63 6.19 10.26
N PRO A 27 -3.33 7.45 10.60
CA PRO A 27 -1.95 7.92 10.74
C PRO A 27 -1.15 7.14 11.80
N ASN A 28 -1.80 6.62 12.83
CA ASN A 28 -1.14 5.79 13.84
C ASN A 28 -0.70 4.43 13.27
N LEU A 29 -1.52 3.80 12.41
CA LEU A 29 -1.15 2.59 11.70
C LEU A 29 0.05 2.85 10.79
N TYR A 30 -0.02 3.91 9.98
CA TYR A 30 1.04 4.27 9.02
C TYR A 30 2.38 4.49 9.73
N LYS A 31 2.40 5.31 10.77
CA LYS A 31 3.60 5.59 11.59
C LYS A 31 4.13 4.34 12.28
N THR A 32 3.25 3.48 12.81
CA THR A 32 3.66 2.25 13.50
C THR A 32 4.35 1.27 12.55
N VAL A 33 3.78 1.06 11.36
CA VAL A 33 4.37 0.18 10.36
C VAL A 33 5.66 0.77 9.80
N ALA A 34 5.69 2.08 9.54
CA ALA A 34 6.87 2.76 9.03
C ALA A 34 8.09 2.73 9.97
N LYS A 35 7.89 2.53 11.28
CA LYS A 35 9.01 2.25 12.22
C LYS A 35 9.73 0.94 11.89
N GLY A 36 9.11 0.04 11.14
CA GLY A 36 9.74 -1.17 10.62
C GLY A 36 10.10 -2.22 11.67
N GLY A 37 9.44 -2.22 12.81
CA GLY A 37 9.67 -3.19 13.88
C GLY A 37 9.48 -4.64 13.39
N LYS A 38 10.12 -5.59 14.08
CA LYS A 38 10.00 -7.02 13.77
C LYS A 38 8.53 -7.45 13.82
N ASN A 39 8.08 -8.19 12.79
CA ASN A 39 6.72 -8.70 12.69
C ASN A 39 5.61 -7.61 12.73
N CYS A 40 5.88 -6.38 12.32
CA CYS A 40 4.92 -5.27 12.43
C CYS A 40 3.64 -5.48 11.61
N LEU A 41 3.67 -6.32 10.59
CA LEU A 41 2.50 -6.71 9.80
C LEU A 41 1.85 -8.03 10.25
N ASN A 42 2.50 -8.82 11.11
CA ASN A 42 2.00 -10.13 11.50
C ASN A 42 0.56 -10.07 12.05
N GLY A 43 -0.31 -10.94 11.52
CA GLY A 43 -1.72 -11.03 11.91
C GLY A 43 -2.62 -9.94 11.34
N LYS A 44 -2.08 -8.95 10.60
CA LYS A 44 -2.91 -7.96 9.93
C LYS A 44 -3.51 -8.57 8.66
N HIS A 45 -4.79 -8.31 8.45
CA HIS A 45 -5.48 -8.73 7.22
C HIS A 45 -4.92 -7.94 6.03
N ALA A 46 -4.26 -8.63 5.11
CA ALA A 46 -3.52 -7.99 4.03
C ALA A 46 -4.43 -7.18 3.10
N ASN A 47 -5.54 -7.79 2.66
CA ASN A 47 -6.48 -7.13 1.74
C ASN A 47 -7.24 -5.95 2.36
N THR A 48 -7.18 -5.74 3.67
CA THR A 48 -7.68 -4.51 4.32
C THR A 48 -6.57 -3.53 4.63
N THR A 49 -5.38 -4.02 4.95
CA THR A 49 -4.22 -3.17 5.30
C THR A 49 -3.63 -2.47 4.07
N ILE A 50 -3.44 -3.20 2.96
CA ILE A 50 -2.87 -2.62 1.72
C ILE A 50 -3.72 -1.44 1.21
N PRO A 51 -5.06 -1.55 1.10
CA PRO A 51 -5.89 -0.41 0.67
C PRO A 51 -5.84 0.81 1.58
N LYS A 52 -5.55 0.65 2.88
CA LYS A 52 -5.35 1.80 3.78
C LYS A 52 -4.09 2.60 3.39
N PHE A 53 -3.00 1.90 3.07
CA PHE A 53 -1.79 2.54 2.57
C PHE A 53 -1.96 3.10 1.15
N LEU A 54 -2.79 2.48 0.30
CA LEU A 54 -3.20 3.08 -0.98
C LEU A 54 -3.91 4.42 -0.77
N GLY A 55 -4.83 4.48 0.21
CA GLY A 55 -5.49 5.73 0.56
C GLY A 55 -4.52 6.79 1.08
N ALA A 56 -3.52 6.39 1.87
CA ALA A 56 -2.44 7.28 2.32
C ALA A 56 -1.62 7.84 1.15
N LEU A 57 -1.27 7.00 0.17
CA LEU A 57 -0.60 7.43 -1.06
C LEU A 57 -1.47 8.38 -1.87
N LYS A 58 -2.76 8.06 -2.01
CA LYS A 58 -3.71 8.90 -2.74
C LYS A 58 -3.87 10.27 -2.09
N ARG A 59 -3.87 10.34 -0.76
CA ARG A 59 -3.82 11.63 -0.05
C ARG A 59 -2.65 12.49 -0.53
N TYR A 60 -1.44 11.93 -0.49
CA TYR A 60 -0.24 12.63 -0.93
C TYR A 60 -0.40 13.12 -2.38
N VAL A 61 -0.73 12.22 -3.31
CA VAL A 61 -0.83 12.53 -4.74
C VAL A 61 -1.87 13.60 -5.04
N VAL A 62 -3.04 13.51 -4.42
CA VAL A 62 -4.12 14.47 -4.67
C VAL A 62 -3.79 15.84 -4.11
N LEU A 63 -3.25 15.92 -2.89
CA LEU A 63 -2.88 17.20 -2.29
C LEU A 63 -1.70 17.87 -3.04
N GLU A 64 -0.75 17.08 -3.57
CA GLU A 64 0.29 17.57 -4.44
C GLU A 64 -0.28 18.19 -5.73
N GLN A 65 -1.16 17.44 -6.43
CA GLN A 65 -1.79 17.89 -7.66
C GLN A 65 -2.71 19.10 -7.47
N THR A 66 -3.28 19.28 -6.29
CA THR A 66 -4.14 20.41 -5.99
C THR A 66 -3.39 21.63 -5.45
N GLY A 67 -2.09 21.48 -5.14
CA GLY A 67 -1.27 22.51 -4.53
C GLY A 67 -1.55 22.74 -3.04
N GLU A 68 -2.18 21.77 -2.38
CA GLU A 68 -2.60 21.84 -0.98
C GLU A 68 -1.72 20.96 -0.06
N LEU A 69 -0.65 20.37 -0.59
CA LEU A 69 0.27 19.52 0.17
C LEU A 69 0.96 20.31 1.28
N THR A 70 0.86 19.82 2.50
CA THR A 70 1.58 20.40 3.65
C THR A 70 2.81 19.54 4.01
N LYS A 71 3.71 20.11 4.83
CA LYS A 71 4.88 19.36 5.34
C LYS A 71 4.51 18.10 6.11
N ASP A 72 3.37 18.13 6.81
CA ASP A 72 2.87 16.95 7.55
C ASP A 72 2.40 15.86 6.59
N ASP A 73 1.91 16.23 5.40
CA ASP A 73 1.45 15.29 4.39
C ASP A 73 2.61 14.58 3.66
N GLU A 74 3.80 15.17 3.59
CA GLU A 74 4.99 14.52 3.02
C GLU A 74 5.31 13.19 3.71
N ALA A 75 5.00 13.08 5.01
CA ALA A 75 5.19 11.84 5.76
C ALA A 75 4.32 10.68 5.24
N TYR A 76 3.21 10.95 4.56
CA TYR A 76 2.36 9.90 3.99
C TYR A 76 3.08 9.13 2.90
N LEU A 77 3.78 9.80 1.98
CA LEU A 77 4.60 9.14 0.96
C LEU A 77 5.66 8.25 1.60
N THR A 78 6.47 8.80 2.51
CA THR A 78 7.52 8.05 3.20
C THR A 78 6.97 6.83 3.96
N ASN A 79 5.81 6.95 4.59
CA ASN A 79 5.18 5.83 5.29
C ASN A 79 4.73 4.73 4.33
N VAL A 80 4.22 5.10 3.15
CA VAL A 80 3.81 4.13 2.12
C VAL A 80 5.00 3.43 1.50
N GLU A 81 6.09 4.15 1.19
CA GLU A 81 7.32 3.56 0.68
C GLU A 81 7.87 2.50 1.65
N LYS A 82 7.93 2.83 2.94
CA LYS A 82 8.37 1.90 3.99
C LYS A 82 7.45 0.69 4.14
N PHE A 83 6.13 0.90 4.07
CA PHE A 83 5.18 -0.21 4.05
C PHE A 83 5.43 -1.13 2.86
N PHE A 84 5.57 -0.55 1.66
CA PHE A 84 5.84 -1.31 0.44
C PHE A 84 7.11 -2.12 0.56
N ASP A 85 8.21 -1.51 1.01
CA ASP A 85 9.49 -2.19 1.20
C ASP A 85 9.36 -3.34 2.21
N ILE A 86 8.67 -3.15 3.33
CA ILE A 86 8.41 -4.21 4.32
C ILE A 86 7.57 -5.34 3.71
N ALA A 87 6.50 -5.02 3.00
CA ALA A 87 5.63 -6.02 2.39
C ALA A 87 6.39 -6.85 1.35
N VAL A 88 7.18 -6.21 0.51
CA VAL A 88 7.91 -6.89 -0.57
C VAL A 88 9.12 -7.67 -0.03
N THR A 89 9.92 -7.07 0.86
CA THR A 89 11.17 -7.71 1.31
C THR A 89 10.95 -8.80 2.36
N ARG A 90 9.86 -8.73 3.14
CA ARG A 90 9.65 -9.63 4.28
C ARG A 90 8.48 -10.60 4.10
N HIS A 91 7.55 -10.33 3.18
CA HIS A 91 6.30 -11.10 3.05
C HIS A 91 5.97 -11.55 1.63
N ALA A 92 6.66 -11.03 0.59
CA ALA A 92 6.39 -11.49 -0.77
C ALA A 92 6.98 -12.88 -1.03
N TYR A 93 6.23 -13.70 -1.74
CA TYR A 93 6.69 -14.93 -2.35
C TYR A 93 7.44 -14.63 -3.65
N ILE A 94 8.11 -15.63 -4.22
CA ILE A 94 8.89 -15.45 -5.46
C ILE A 94 8.04 -14.96 -6.64
N THR A 95 6.74 -15.21 -6.59
CA THR A 95 5.76 -14.71 -7.59
C THR A 95 5.43 -13.22 -7.41
N GLY A 96 5.87 -12.58 -6.32
CA GLY A 96 5.52 -11.22 -5.95
C GLY A 96 4.24 -11.08 -5.12
N GLY A 97 3.42 -12.14 -5.05
CA GLY A 97 2.22 -12.13 -4.21
C GLY A 97 2.57 -12.11 -2.72
N VAL A 98 1.70 -11.51 -1.92
CA VAL A 98 1.82 -11.45 -0.46
C VAL A 98 0.60 -12.09 0.19
N SER A 99 0.67 -12.42 1.45
CA SER A 99 -0.41 -12.97 2.26
C SER A 99 -0.54 -14.49 2.25
N VAL A 100 -1.10 -14.99 3.34
CA VAL A 100 -1.50 -16.39 3.57
C VAL A 100 -2.87 -16.36 4.24
N MET A 101 -3.89 -16.96 3.63
CA MET A 101 -5.27 -16.89 4.13
C MET A 101 -5.64 -15.43 4.45
N GLU A 102 -5.42 -14.55 3.48
CA GLU A 102 -5.70 -13.11 3.54
C GLU A 102 -4.90 -12.30 4.60
N HIS A 103 -3.96 -12.90 5.33
CA HIS A 103 -3.22 -12.23 6.40
C HIS A 103 -1.72 -12.21 6.14
N PHE A 104 -1.06 -11.16 6.58
CA PHE A 104 0.39 -11.15 6.76
C PHE A 104 0.76 -12.09 7.91
N ARG A 105 1.89 -12.79 7.76
CA ARG A 105 2.44 -13.68 8.78
C ARG A 105 3.72 -13.09 9.37
N LYS A 106 4.50 -13.87 10.10
CA LYS A 106 5.79 -13.44 10.63
C LYS A 106 6.75 -13.10 9.49
N ASP A 107 7.64 -12.13 9.73
CA ASP A 107 8.65 -11.72 8.78
C ASP A 107 9.51 -12.92 8.32
N ASN A 108 9.78 -12.98 7.01
CA ASN A 108 10.69 -13.95 6.38
C ASN A 108 10.32 -15.43 6.66
N ASN A 109 9.03 -15.73 6.72
CA ASN A 109 8.54 -17.08 6.98
C ASN A 109 7.68 -17.64 5.82
N GLN A 110 8.04 -17.33 4.58
CA GLN A 110 7.27 -17.73 3.41
C GLN A 110 7.24 -19.25 3.23
N ASP A 111 8.37 -19.91 3.39
CA ASP A 111 8.45 -21.37 3.25
C ASP A 111 7.63 -22.11 4.33
N GLY A 112 7.71 -21.67 5.59
CA GLY A 112 6.95 -22.24 6.69
C GLY A 112 5.44 -21.99 6.66
N THR A 113 4.97 -21.17 5.70
CA THR A 113 3.56 -20.79 5.57
C THR A 113 2.97 -21.11 4.20
N ARG A 114 3.65 -21.90 3.35
CA ARG A 114 3.10 -22.33 2.06
C ARG A 114 1.85 -23.18 2.25
N THR A 115 0.78 -22.75 1.59
CA THR A 115 -0.50 -23.46 1.55
C THR A 115 -1.14 -23.28 0.18
N GLN A 116 -2.31 -23.85 -0.05
CA GLN A 116 -3.08 -23.64 -1.28
C GLN A 116 -3.77 -22.26 -1.33
N THR A 117 -3.73 -21.49 -0.25
CA THR A 117 -4.41 -20.20 -0.09
C THR A 117 -3.42 -19.05 0.11
N ASN A 118 -2.28 -19.13 -0.56
CA ASN A 118 -1.28 -18.07 -0.58
C ASN A 118 -1.50 -17.12 -1.76
N CYS A 119 -1.04 -15.88 -1.61
CA CYS A 119 -0.93 -14.93 -2.72
C CYS A 119 -2.28 -14.65 -3.40
N GLU A 120 -3.33 -14.41 -2.62
CA GLU A 120 -4.63 -14.07 -3.19
C GLU A 120 -4.53 -12.89 -4.15
N SER A 121 -5.21 -13.02 -5.29
CA SER A 121 -5.17 -12.02 -6.38
C SER A 121 -5.63 -10.63 -5.95
N CYS A 122 -6.52 -10.51 -4.97
CA CYS A 122 -6.94 -9.22 -4.42
C CYS A 122 -5.78 -8.46 -3.75
N CYS A 123 -4.93 -9.17 -2.99
CA CYS A 123 -3.74 -8.58 -2.39
C CYS A 123 -2.71 -8.19 -3.45
N ALA A 124 -2.44 -9.09 -4.41
CA ALA A 124 -1.54 -8.80 -5.52
C ALA A 124 -2.03 -7.60 -6.34
N HIS A 125 -3.32 -7.52 -6.67
CA HIS A 125 -3.91 -6.39 -7.38
C HIS A 125 -3.70 -5.05 -6.65
N ASN A 126 -3.95 -5.02 -5.34
CA ASN A 126 -3.76 -3.80 -4.56
C ASN A 126 -2.27 -3.40 -4.43
N MET A 127 -1.36 -4.37 -4.34
CA MET A 127 0.08 -4.10 -4.38
C MET A 127 0.54 -3.58 -5.74
N LEU A 128 -0.02 -4.10 -6.84
CA LEU A 128 0.24 -3.58 -8.19
C LEU A 128 -0.25 -2.14 -8.36
N LYS A 129 -1.45 -1.81 -7.85
CA LYS A 129 -1.93 -0.41 -7.83
C LYS A 129 -0.94 0.48 -7.09
N MET A 130 -0.48 0.05 -5.91
CA MET A 130 0.48 0.81 -5.10
C MET A 130 1.81 1.00 -5.82
N ALA A 131 2.38 -0.07 -6.39
CA ALA A 131 3.63 -0.01 -7.13
C ALA A 131 3.55 0.96 -8.32
N LYS A 132 2.45 0.91 -9.08
CA LYS A 132 2.21 1.83 -10.20
C LYS A 132 2.19 3.29 -9.75
N GLU A 133 1.46 3.61 -8.69
CA GLU A 133 1.36 5.00 -8.21
C GLU A 133 2.68 5.46 -7.58
N LEU A 134 3.37 4.62 -6.81
CA LEU A 134 4.70 4.92 -6.28
C LEU A 134 5.71 5.19 -7.40
N TYR A 135 5.68 4.38 -8.48
CA TYR A 135 6.55 4.63 -9.64
C TYR A 135 6.28 5.98 -10.29
N LYS A 136 5.01 6.36 -10.45
CA LYS A 136 4.65 7.67 -11.03
C LYS A 136 5.17 8.84 -10.19
N VAL A 137 5.12 8.73 -8.88
CA VAL A 137 5.52 9.79 -7.95
C VAL A 137 7.03 9.88 -7.80
N THR A 138 7.72 8.72 -7.70
CA THR A 138 9.15 8.68 -7.35
C THR A 138 10.09 8.45 -8.52
N GLY A 139 9.60 7.81 -9.60
CA GLY A 139 10.44 7.35 -10.71
C GLY A 139 11.36 6.16 -10.36
N ASP A 140 11.28 5.62 -9.13
CA ASP A 140 12.16 4.54 -8.70
C ASP A 140 11.80 3.21 -9.40
N LYS A 141 12.76 2.68 -10.14
CA LYS A 141 12.64 1.47 -10.95
C LYS A 141 12.20 0.24 -10.14
N LYS A 142 12.52 0.16 -8.84
CA LYS A 142 12.13 -0.97 -7.99
C LYS A 142 10.61 -1.24 -8.02
N TYR A 143 9.79 -0.21 -8.15
CA TYR A 143 8.34 -0.33 -8.24
C TYR A 143 7.89 -0.91 -9.58
N ALA A 144 8.53 -0.49 -10.67
CA ALA A 144 8.26 -1.04 -12.00
C ALA A 144 8.68 -2.52 -12.09
N ASP A 145 9.85 -2.87 -11.56
CA ASP A 145 10.35 -4.24 -11.55
C ASP A 145 9.43 -5.18 -10.73
N TYR A 146 8.96 -4.72 -9.56
CA TYR A 146 7.98 -5.44 -8.75
C TYR A 146 6.65 -5.59 -9.51
N TYR A 147 6.17 -4.51 -10.15
CA TYR A 147 4.93 -4.53 -10.91
C TYR A 147 4.97 -5.58 -12.02
N GLU A 148 6.02 -5.57 -12.85
CA GLU A 148 6.17 -6.51 -13.96
C GLU A 148 6.25 -7.96 -13.46
N THR A 149 7.08 -8.21 -12.46
CA THR A 149 7.25 -9.55 -11.88
C THR A 149 5.94 -10.09 -11.32
N THR A 150 5.24 -9.28 -10.52
CA THR A 150 4.00 -9.70 -9.87
C THR A 150 2.85 -9.86 -10.87
N LEU A 151 2.74 -8.97 -11.85
CA LEU A 151 1.72 -9.08 -12.88
C LEU A 151 1.84 -10.40 -13.65
N ARG A 152 3.05 -10.75 -14.07
CA ARG A 152 3.32 -11.97 -14.85
C ARG A 152 3.17 -13.26 -14.05
N ASN A 153 3.54 -13.26 -12.79
CA ASN A 153 3.66 -14.49 -12.01
C ASN A 153 2.54 -14.72 -10.99
N SER A 154 1.74 -13.71 -10.68
CA SER A 154 0.65 -13.81 -9.69
C SER A 154 -0.73 -13.52 -10.26
N ILE A 155 -0.83 -12.87 -11.44
CA ILE A 155 -2.12 -12.47 -12.01
C ILE A 155 -2.36 -13.15 -13.37
N MET A 156 -1.36 -13.21 -14.23
CA MET A 156 -1.44 -13.84 -15.57
C MET A 156 -1.13 -15.33 -15.50
#